data_ea78135b8915c524ee57e012e1a674e2
#
_entry.id   ea78135b8915c524ee57e012e1a674e2
#
_cell.length_a   1.000
_cell.length_b   1.000
_cell.length_c   1.000
_cell.angle_alpha   90.00
_cell.angle_beta   90.00
_cell.angle_gamma   90.00
#
_symmetry.space_group_name_H-M   'P 1'
#
loop_
_entity.id
_entity.type
_entity.pdbx_description
1 polymer ?
#
loop_
_entity_poly.entity_id
_entity_poly.type
_entity_poly.pdbx_seq_one_letter_code
_entity_poly.pdbx_strand_id
1 'polypeptide(L)'
;MPYLEERYARLDAARWLAALAVVLLHSAAMIVSNPAAYGGGAWLAANLYDSAARWCVPVFVMVSGALLLDPDKPQDARQFYSRRMARICAPLLFWTLFYLAWRTGLDWWDDGRIDFSFWPRKVAQGEPYYHLWYLYMIVGLYLFAPLIRLLYTRSMPRARALWVVGILGVAILDSLYRRALGAPAGFFLTWFLPYLGYFVAGRLIFDGQMRVPRPRLMLAASVAATALGVYAMSNSRTLDTYFYDYFSLTVPFMSLAAFQCIVSSPRLPRLASLAPLTFGVYLIHPLFLDVARRAGAITGARSDAWAVPLLAAAVFALSAASSWLLRRHPATRRLV
;
A
#
# COMPACT_ATOMS: atom_id res chain seq x y z
N MET A 1 19.69 11.20 22.62
CA MET A 1 19.65 10.09 21.65
C MET A 1 18.45 9.14 21.83
N PRO A 2 18.01 8.69 23.01
CA PRO A 2 16.85 7.78 23.14
C PRO A 2 15.56 8.29 22.51
N TYR A 3 15.27 9.59 22.61
CA TYR A 3 14.08 10.20 22.04
C TYR A 3 14.00 10.11 20.50
N LEU A 4 15.13 10.28 19.81
CA LEU A 4 15.19 10.17 18.34
C LEU A 4 15.00 8.70 17.90
N GLU A 5 15.60 7.75 18.61
CA GLU A 5 15.42 6.32 18.33
C GLU A 5 13.96 5.90 18.50
N GLU A 6 13.31 6.31 19.58
CA GLU A 6 11.90 6.05 19.81
C GLU A 6 11.01 6.67 18.73
N ARG A 7 11.36 7.88 18.28
CA ARG A 7 10.62 8.59 17.24
C ARG A 7 10.69 7.84 15.90
N TYR A 8 11.87 7.34 15.50
CA TYR A 8 12.01 6.54 14.28
C TYR A 8 11.41 5.14 14.43
N ALA A 9 11.42 4.55 15.62
CA ALA A 9 10.75 3.28 15.88
C ALA A 9 9.24 3.34 15.61
N ARG A 10 8.59 4.51 15.72
CA ARG A 10 7.18 4.71 15.34
C ARG A 10 6.97 4.61 13.82
N LEU A 11 7.94 5.03 13.00
CA LEU A 11 7.89 4.84 11.55
C LEU A 11 8.04 3.37 11.17
N ASP A 12 8.88 2.64 11.89
CA ASP A 12 9.03 1.20 11.69
C ASP A 12 7.77 0.43 12.11
N ALA A 13 7.12 0.85 13.21
CA ALA A 13 5.81 0.35 13.60
C ALA A 13 4.74 0.66 12.53
N ALA A 14 4.78 1.86 11.92
CA ALA A 14 3.88 2.21 10.82
C ALA A 14 4.04 1.30 9.61
N ARG A 15 5.28 0.93 9.25
CA ARG A 15 5.54 -0.06 8.18
C ARG A 15 4.95 -1.41 8.50
N TRP A 16 5.14 -1.89 9.73
CA TRP A 16 4.64 -3.18 10.15
C TRP A 16 3.11 -3.25 10.10
N LEU A 17 2.44 -2.24 10.65
CA LEU A 17 0.97 -2.12 10.61
C LEU A 17 0.45 -2.00 9.17
N ALA A 18 1.13 -1.22 8.33
CA ALA A 18 0.77 -1.09 6.92
C ALA A 18 0.93 -2.41 6.16
N ALA A 19 1.98 -3.20 6.44
CA ALA A 19 2.15 -4.52 5.84
C ALA A 19 1.04 -5.50 6.27
N LEU A 20 0.65 -5.48 7.55
CA LEU A 20 -0.49 -6.27 8.04
C LEU A 20 -1.79 -5.83 7.36
N ALA A 21 -2.02 -4.53 7.24
CA ALA A 21 -3.19 -3.97 6.57
C ALA A 21 -3.25 -4.33 5.07
N VAL A 22 -2.11 -4.39 4.36
CA VAL A 22 -2.06 -4.86 2.97
C VAL A 22 -2.51 -6.32 2.86
N VAL A 23 -2.03 -7.18 3.75
CA VAL A 23 -2.44 -8.60 3.73
C VAL A 23 -3.92 -8.74 4.07
N LEU A 24 -4.42 -7.98 5.05
CA LEU A 24 -5.85 -7.96 5.40
C LEU A 24 -6.72 -7.49 4.22
N LEU A 25 -6.32 -6.41 3.55
CA LEU A 25 -7.00 -5.87 2.37
C LEU A 25 -7.12 -6.92 1.26
N HIS A 26 -6.02 -7.57 0.91
CA HIS A 26 -6.02 -8.57 -0.15
C HIS A 26 -6.75 -9.87 0.24
N SER A 27 -6.75 -10.23 1.53
CA SER A 27 -7.58 -11.33 2.04
C SER A 27 -9.06 -10.99 1.95
N ALA A 28 -9.46 -9.77 2.30
CA ALA A 28 -10.84 -9.30 2.21
C ALA A 28 -11.31 -9.20 0.76
N ALA A 29 -10.43 -8.75 -0.15
CA ALA A 29 -10.73 -8.63 -1.57
C ALA A 29 -11.16 -9.97 -2.21
N MET A 30 -10.72 -11.12 -1.69
CA MET A 30 -11.15 -12.44 -2.18
C MET A 30 -12.67 -12.65 -2.06
N ILE A 31 -13.30 -12.08 -1.01
CA ILE A 31 -14.76 -12.15 -0.81
C ILE A 31 -15.46 -10.98 -1.49
N VAL A 32 -14.95 -9.76 -1.30
CA VAL A 32 -15.60 -8.53 -1.82
C VAL A 32 -15.71 -8.56 -3.35
N SER A 33 -14.69 -9.11 -4.04
CA SER A 33 -14.68 -9.22 -5.51
C SER A 33 -15.61 -10.28 -6.07
N ASN A 34 -16.30 -11.06 -5.22
CA ASN A 34 -17.28 -12.05 -5.65
C ASN A 34 -18.70 -11.43 -5.65
N PRO A 35 -19.29 -11.11 -6.82
CA PRO A 35 -20.62 -10.49 -6.88
C PRO A 35 -21.72 -11.34 -6.27
N ALA A 36 -21.60 -12.68 -6.32
CA ALA A 36 -22.57 -13.59 -5.74
C ALA A 36 -22.64 -13.52 -4.21
N ALA A 37 -21.60 -12.99 -3.55
CA ALA A 37 -21.55 -12.80 -2.10
C ALA A 37 -22.13 -11.44 -1.64
N TYR A 38 -22.43 -10.53 -2.58
CA TYR A 38 -22.86 -9.16 -2.28
C TYR A 38 -24.02 -9.11 -1.31
N GLY A 39 -23.93 -8.22 -0.30
CA GLY A 39 -24.96 -7.99 0.72
C GLY A 39 -25.05 -9.06 1.80
N GLY A 40 -24.40 -10.22 1.61
CA GLY A 40 -24.32 -11.25 2.64
C GLY A 40 -23.41 -10.84 3.81
N GLY A 41 -23.60 -11.48 4.98
CA GLY A 41 -22.83 -11.14 6.20
C GLY A 41 -21.31 -11.24 6.01
N ALA A 42 -20.82 -12.25 5.29
CA ALA A 42 -19.40 -12.39 4.93
C ALA A 42 -18.90 -11.27 4.04
N TRP A 43 -19.70 -10.85 3.06
CA TRP A 43 -19.36 -9.74 2.17
C TRP A 43 -19.31 -8.41 2.92
N LEU A 44 -20.29 -8.14 3.79
CA LEU A 44 -20.33 -6.92 4.61
C LEU A 44 -19.12 -6.84 5.55
N ALA A 45 -18.76 -7.96 6.20
CA ALA A 45 -17.56 -8.02 7.04
C ALA A 45 -16.29 -7.82 6.21
N ALA A 46 -16.16 -8.45 5.05
CA ALA A 46 -15.03 -8.30 4.16
C ALA A 46 -14.91 -6.87 3.63
N ASN A 47 -16.02 -6.23 3.23
CA ASN A 47 -16.05 -4.82 2.85
C ASN A 47 -15.56 -3.90 3.99
N LEU A 48 -15.96 -4.18 5.24
CA LEU A 48 -15.48 -3.41 6.39
C LEU A 48 -13.97 -3.59 6.60
N TYR A 49 -13.45 -4.83 6.52
CA TYR A 49 -12.01 -5.11 6.66
C TYR A 49 -11.19 -4.46 5.54
N ASP A 50 -11.66 -4.56 4.29
CA ASP A 50 -11.02 -3.93 3.15
C ASP A 50 -11.00 -2.40 3.32
N SER A 51 -12.15 -1.80 3.63
CA SER A 51 -12.29 -0.36 3.89
C SER A 51 -11.36 0.11 5.01
N ALA A 52 -11.31 -0.65 6.12
CA ALA A 52 -10.47 -0.31 7.27
C ALA A 52 -8.96 -0.41 6.99
N ALA A 53 -8.56 -1.10 5.92
CA ALA A 53 -7.17 -1.30 5.53
C ALA A 53 -6.67 -0.37 4.42
N ARG A 54 -7.54 0.43 3.76
CA ARG A 54 -7.17 1.26 2.60
C ARG A 54 -6.07 2.29 2.85
N TRP A 55 -5.83 2.70 4.06
CA TRP A 55 -4.74 3.61 4.43
C TRP A 55 -3.33 3.01 4.28
N CYS A 56 -3.19 1.71 4.05
CA CYS A 56 -1.92 0.99 4.09
C CYS A 56 -0.88 1.53 3.09
N VAL A 57 -1.22 1.67 1.81
CA VAL A 57 -0.31 2.17 0.77
C VAL A 57 0.06 3.64 0.99
N PRO A 58 -0.87 4.56 1.23
CA PRO A 58 -0.52 5.94 1.59
C PRO A 58 0.40 6.03 2.82
N VAL A 59 0.22 5.19 3.83
CA VAL A 59 1.11 5.18 5.01
C VAL A 59 2.53 4.76 4.66
N PHE A 60 2.75 3.77 3.78
CA PHE A 60 4.09 3.45 3.28
C PHE A 60 4.74 4.64 2.57
N VAL A 61 3.96 5.38 1.77
CA VAL A 61 4.44 6.60 1.10
C VAL A 61 4.79 7.69 2.12
N MET A 62 3.92 7.91 3.12
CA MET A 62 4.16 8.88 4.20
C MET A 62 5.40 8.54 5.03
N VAL A 63 5.62 7.26 5.35
CA VAL A 63 6.86 6.81 6.01
C VAL A 63 8.09 7.12 5.15
N SER A 64 8.00 6.88 3.84
CA SER A 64 9.10 7.21 2.92
C SER A 64 9.37 8.72 2.88
N GLY A 65 8.33 9.54 2.86
CA GLY A 65 8.43 11.00 2.93
C GLY A 65 9.05 11.49 4.23
N ALA A 66 8.59 10.96 5.38
CA ALA A 66 9.12 11.29 6.70
C ALA A 66 10.63 11.04 6.80
N LEU A 67 11.13 9.98 6.14
CA LEU A 67 12.55 9.62 6.17
C LEU A 67 13.40 10.33 5.14
N LEU A 68 12.86 10.59 3.94
CA LEU A 68 13.63 11.08 2.80
C LEU A 68 13.64 12.60 2.69
N LEU A 69 12.63 13.29 3.25
CA LEU A 69 12.58 14.74 3.29
C LEU A 69 13.21 15.34 4.56
N ASP A 70 13.92 14.52 5.34
CA ASP A 70 14.61 14.95 6.56
C ASP A 70 15.70 15.99 6.24
N PRO A 71 15.58 17.26 6.65
CA PRO A 71 16.55 18.30 6.33
C PRO A 71 17.90 18.07 7.01
N ASP A 72 17.91 17.37 8.15
CA ASP A 72 19.11 17.19 8.97
C ASP A 72 20.03 16.06 8.45
N LYS A 73 19.54 15.26 7.52
CA LYS A 73 20.34 14.17 6.94
C LYS A 73 21.15 14.67 5.73
N PRO A 74 22.49 14.59 5.76
CA PRO A 74 23.29 14.88 4.58
C PRO A 74 22.89 13.94 3.44
N GLN A 75 22.68 14.48 2.26
CA GLN A 75 22.23 13.68 1.12
C GLN A 75 23.02 14.07 -0.13
N ASP A 76 24.02 13.26 -0.44
CA ASP A 76 24.61 13.22 -1.76
C ASP A 76 23.65 12.46 -2.71
N ALA A 77 23.25 13.11 -3.81
CA ALA A 77 22.33 12.54 -4.78
C ALA A 77 22.86 11.22 -5.37
N ARG A 78 24.17 11.14 -5.67
CA ARG A 78 24.80 9.93 -6.19
C ARG A 78 24.71 8.77 -5.19
N GLN A 79 25.01 9.03 -3.93
CA GLN A 79 24.92 8.06 -2.85
C GLN A 79 23.45 7.65 -2.59
N PHE A 80 22.53 8.59 -2.70
CA PHE A 80 21.10 8.31 -2.60
C PHE A 80 20.64 7.32 -3.66
N TYR A 81 20.89 7.62 -4.94
CA TYR A 81 20.46 6.76 -6.04
C TYR A 81 21.12 5.38 -5.98
N SER A 82 22.44 5.30 -5.75
CA SER A 82 23.13 4.01 -5.68
C SER A 82 22.54 3.11 -4.60
N ARG A 83 22.26 3.65 -3.40
CA ARG A 83 21.69 2.88 -2.29
C ARG A 83 20.23 2.49 -2.51
N ARG A 84 19.41 3.37 -3.11
CA ARG A 84 17.97 3.14 -3.27
C ARG A 84 17.66 2.28 -4.49
N MET A 85 18.29 2.55 -5.61
CA MET A 85 18.12 1.72 -6.82
C MET A 85 18.57 0.29 -6.57
N ALA A 86 19.72 0.08 -5.93
CA ALA A 86 20.18 -1.27 -5.58
C ALA A 86 19.18 -2.05 -4.68
N ARG A 87 18.43 -1.34 -3.80
CA ARG A 87 17.46 -1.98 -2.91
C ARG A 87 16.10 -2.26 -3.55
N ILE A 88 15.77 -1.58 -4.64
CA ILE A 88 14.44 -1.71 -5.26
C ILE A 88 14.51 -2.39 -6.62
N CYS A 89 15.50 -2.06 -7.47
CA CYS A 89 15.57 -2.59 -8.82
C CYS A 89 15.77 -4.10 -8.85
N ALA A 90 16.64 -4.64 -7.99
CA ALA A 90 16.87 -6.09 -7.95
C ALA A 90 15.63 -6.87 -7.47
N PRO A 91 14.96 -6.50 -6.35
CA PRO A 91 13.67 -7.10 -6.00
C PRO A 91 12.60 -6.91 -7.08
N LEU A 92 12.48 -5.70 -7.65
CA LEU A 92 11.47 -5.43 -8.67
C LEU A 92 11.65 -6.34 -9.89
N LEU A 93 12.88 -6.49 -10.41
CA LEU A 93 13.16 -7.36 -11.55
C LEU A 93 12.88 -8.82 -11.20
N PHE A 94 13.40 -9.30 -10.07
CA PHE A 94 13.21 -10.70 -9.65
C PHE A 94 11.73 -11.04 -9.47
N TRP A 95 10.98 -10.23 -8.70
CA TRP A 95 9.59 -10.51 -8.41
C TRP A 95 8.66 -10.27 -9.62
N THR A 96 9.02 -9.36 -10.53
CA THR A 96 8.34 -9.23 -11.83
C THR A 96 8.43 -10.54 -12.62
N LEU A 97 9.64 -11.07 -12.82
CA LEU A 97 9.84 -12.33 -13.54
C LEU A 97 9.21 -13.51 -12.81
N PHE A 98 9.36 -13.58 -11.48
CA PHE A 98 8.76 -14.60 -10.65
C PHE A 98 7.23 -14.64 -10.80
N TYR A 99 6.54 -13.51 -10.67
CA TYR A 99 5.07 -13.49 -10.74
C TYR A 99 4.53 -13.64 -12.15
N LEU A 100 5.25 -13.23 -13.17
CA LEU A 100 4.90 -13.56 -14.55
C LEU A 100 5.00 -15.08 -14.79
N ALA A 101 6.10 -15.71 -14.35
CA ALA A 101 6.27 -17.16 -14.43
C ALA A 101 5.24 -17.91 -13.55
N TRP A 102 4.97 -17.42 -12.33
CA TRP A 102 3.95 -17.96 -11.45
C TRP A 102 2.58 -17.98 -12.12
N ARG A 103 2.18 -16.86 -12.72
CA ARG A 103 0.91 -16.77 -13.45
C ARG A 103 0.87 -17.72 -14.63
N THR A 104 1.92 -17.77 -15.45
CA THR A 104 1.99 -18.74 -16.57
C THR A 104 1.88 -20.18 -16.06
N GLY A 105 2.51 -20.50 -14.92
CA GLY A 105 2.39 -21.81 -14.29
C GLY A 105 0.97 -22.14 -13.80
N LEU A 106 0.26 -21.13 -13.27
CA LEU A 106 -1.14 -21.27 -12.87
C LEU A 106 -2.06 -21.49 -14.09
N ASP A 107 -1.86 -20.71 -15.16
CA ASP A 107 -2.63 -20.86 -16.42
C ASP A 107 -2.38 -22.23 -17.06
N TRP A 108 -1.12 -22.72 -17.00
CA TRP A 108 -0.81 -24.10 -17.44
C TRP A 108 -1.51 -25.16 -16.59
N TRP A 109 -1.56 -24.98 -15.28
CA TRP A 109 -2.25 -25.90 -14.36
C TRP A 109 -3.76 -25.96 -14.63
N ASP A 110 -4.38 -24.81 -14.92
CA ASP A 110 -5.82 -24.70 -15.12
C ASP A 110 -6.25 -25.14 -16.53
N ASP A 111 -5.52 -24.68 -17.57
CA ASP A 111 -5.93 -24.81 -18.98
C ASP A 111 -4.98 -25.66 -19.82
N GLY A 112 -3.86 -26.16 -19.26
CA GLY A 112 -2.83 -26.89 -19.98
C GLY A 112 -2.06 -26.08 -21.02
N ARG A 113 -2.18 -24.73 -20.99
CA ARG A 113 -1.57 -23.82 -21.96
C ARG A 113 -0.45 -23.03 -21.35
N ILE A 114 0.66 -22.92 -22.07
CA ILE A 114 1.77 -22.01 -21.74
C ILE A 114 1.71 -20.85 -22.72
N ASP A 115 1.43 -19.64 -22.19
CA ASP A 115 1.40 -18.42 -22.97
C ASP A 115 2.32 -17.36 -22.33
N PHE A 116 3.28 -16.85 -23.11
CA PHE A 116 4.17 -15.77 -22.71
C PHE A 116 3.81 -14.44 -23.38
N SER A 117 2.81 -14.43 -24.28
CA SER A 117 2.47 -13.27 -25.10
C SER A 117 2.01 -12.05 -24.28
N PHE A 118 1.44 -12.28 -23.09
CA PHE A 118 0.99 -11.20 -22.21
C PHE A 118 2.12 -10.51 -21.41
N TRP A 119 3.31 -11.12 -21.31
CA TRP A 119 4.42 -10.60 -20.49
C TRP A 119 4.84 -9.18 -20.87
N PRO A 120 5.16 -8.86 -22.16
CA PRO A 120 5.57 -7.52 -22.54
C PRO A 120 4.52 -6.47 -22.21
N ARG A 121 3.24 -6.79 -22.47
CA ARG A 121 2.12 -5.91 -22.18
C ARG A 121 1.99 -5.63 -20.68
N LYS A 122 2.07 -6.64 -19.84
CA LYS A 122 1.96 -6.51 -18.37
C LYS A 122 3.11 -5.70 -17.77
N VAL A 123 4.32 -5.90 -18.27
CA VAL A 123 5.49 -5.08 -17.88
C VAL A 123 5.32 -3.64 -18.34
N ALA A 124 4.90 -3.42 -19.60
CA ALA A 124 4.68 -2.08 -20.15
C ALA A 124 3.53 -1.32 -19.45
N GLN A 125 2.57 -2.05 -18.85
CA GLN A 125 1.50 -1.47 -18.05
C GLN A 125 1.91 -1.19 -16.59
N GLY A 126 3.10 -1.64 -16.13
CA GLY A 126 3.52 -1.52 -14.74
C GLY A 126 2.76 -2.45 -13.78
N GLU A 127 2.06 -3.47 -14.30
CA GLU A 127 1.20 -4.38 -13.53
C GLU A 127 1.50 -5.86 -13.84
N PRO A 128 2.76 -6.33 -13.68
CA PRO A 128 3.07 -7.74 -13.91
C PRO A 128 2.30 -8.65 -12.96
N TYR A 129 1.97 -8.15 -11.76
CA TYR A 129 1.04 -8.75 -10.80
C TYR A 129 0.30 -7.68 -10.01
N TYR A 130 -0.88 -8.00 -9.46
CA TYR A 130 -1.83 -7.04 -8.90
C TYR A 130 -1.31 -6.16 -7.74
N HIS A 131 -0.22 -6.53 -7.07
CA HIS A 131 0.39 -5.72 -6.01
C HIS A 131 1.67 -5.00 -6.44
N LEU A 132 2.35 -5.44 -7.51
CA LEU A 132 3.67 -4.92 -7.90
C LEU A 132 3.63 -3.48 -8.44
N TRP A 133 2.46 -2.97 -8.85
CA TRP A 133 2.31 -1.57 -9.27
C TRP A 133 2.88 -0.57 -8.26
N TYR A 134 2.80 -0.88 -6.96
CA TYR A 134 3.38 -0.03 -5.91
C TYR A 134 4.90 0.12 -6.03
N LEU A 135 5.63 -0.92 -6.42
CA LEU A 135 7.07 -0.81 -6.65
C LEU A 135 7.39 0.08 -7.85
N TYR A 136 6.60 0.02 -8.92
CA TYR A 136 6.75 0.94 -10.06
C TYR A 136 6.49 2.38 -9.63
N MET A 137 5.43 2.62 -8.89
CA MET A 137 5.08 3.94 -8.36
C MET A 137 6.18 4.49 -7.42
N ILE A 138 6.69 3.68 -6.48
CA ILE A 138 7.69 4.14 -5.52
C ILE A 138 9.06 4.41 -6.18
N VAL A 139 9.41 3.72 -7.27
CA VAL A 139 10.58 4.05 -8.10
C VAL A 139 10.45 5.47 -8.66
N GLY A 140 9.28 5.82 -9.19
CA GLY A 140 9.00 7.19 -9.64
C GLY A 140 9.19 8.22 -8.52
N LEU A 141 8.62 7.98 -7.33
CA LEU A 141 8.81 8.86 -6.17
C LEU A 141 10.29 9.01 -5.79
N TYR A 142 11.04 7.92 -5.78
CA TYR A 142 12.45 7.96 -5.39
C TYR A 142 13.33 8.64 -6.44
N LEU A 143 12.97 8.54 -7.72
CA LEU A 143 13.68 9.26 -8.79
C LEU A 143 13.61 10.78 -8.57
N PHE A 144 12.47 11.28 -8.11
CA PHE A 144 12.25 12.71 -7.86
C PHE A 144 12.53 13.14 -6.42
N ALA A 145 12.75 12.20 -5.48
CA ALA A 145 12.91 12.52 -4.06
C ALA A 145 14.00 13.56 -3.75
N PRO A 146 15.22 13.56 -4.37
CA PRO A 146 16.21 14.60 -4.13
C PRO A 146 15.75 16.00 -4.56
N LEU A 147 15.05 16.11 -5.70
CA LEU A 147 14.46 17.37 -6.17
C LEU A 147 13.35 17.85 -5.22
N ILE A 148 12.44 16.96 -4.85
CA ILE A 148 11.36 17.27 -3.92
C ILE A 148 11.92 17.74 -2.58
N ARG A 149 12.98 17.09 -2.10
CA ARG A 149 13.66 17.50 -0.86
C ARG A 149 14.29 18.88 -1.00
N LEU A 150 14.96 19.18 -2.11
CA LEU A 150 15.53 20.48 -2.37
C LEU A 150 14.46 21.59 -2.31
N LEU A 151 13.34 21.37 -2.99
CA LEU A 151 12.19 22.27 -2.97
C LEU A 151 11.59 22.39 -1.55
N TYR A 152 11.42 21.25 -0.87
CA TYR A 152 10.91 21.19 0.50
C TYR A 152 11.77 22.00 1.46
N THR A 153 13.08 21.83 1.46
CA THR A 153 13.99 22.53 2.37
C THR A 153 14.05 24.04 2.13
N ARG A 154 13.85 24.48 0.88
CA ARG A 154 13.82 25.90 0.51
C ARG A 154 12.47 26.57 0.72
N SER A 155 11.41 25.82 0.99
CA SER A 155 10.04 26.34 1.12
C SER A 155 9.67 26.66 2.56
N MET A 156 8.79 27.64 2.73
CA MET A 156 8.20 27.95 4.04
C MET A 156 7.22 26.85 4.50
N PRO A 157 7.04 26.65 5.82
CA PRO A 157 6.10 25.65 6.34
C PRO A 157 4.67 25.78 5.79
N ARG A 158 4.17 27.02 5.63
CA ARG A 158 2.85 27.27 5.05
C ARG A 158 2.76 26.82 3.59
N ALA A 159 3.79 27.05 2.78
CA ALA A 159 3.84 26.61 1.39
C ALA A 159 3.83 25.08 1.30
N ARG A 160 4.54 24.39 2.17
CA ARG A 160 4.57 22.91 2.22
C ARG A 160 3.18 22.33 2.55
N ALA A 161 2.45 22.95 3.47
CA ALA A 161 1.07 22.55 3.80
C ALA A 161 0.13 22.78 2.60
N LEU A 162 0.28 23.90 1.88
CA LEU A 162 -0.48 24.18 0.66
C LEU A 162 -0.16 23.17 -0.44
N TRP A 163 1.08 22.67 -0.57
CA TRP A 163 1.40 21.59 -1.50
C TRP A 163 0.61 20.31 -1.19
N VAL A 164 0.53 19.94 0.08
CA VAL A 164 -0.27 18.75 0.47
C VAL A 164 -1.72 18.92 0.09
N VAL A 165 -2.33 20.02 0.47
CA VAL A 165 -3.74 20.33 0.18
C VAL A 165 -3.98 20.39 -1.34
N GLY A 166 -3.12 21.11 -2.07
CA GLY A 166 -3.24 21.28 -3.52
C GLY A 166 -3.09 19.95 -4.29
N ILE A 167 -2.02 19.19 -3.99
CA ILE A 167 -1.75 17.93 -4.69
C ILE A 167 -2.84 16.89 -4.38
N LEU A 168 -3.22 16.72 -3.10
CA LEU A 168 -4.29 15.79 -2.76
C LEU A 168 -5.66 16.26 -3.27
N GLY A 169 -5.91 17.58 -3.26
CA GLY A 169 -7.13 18.16 -3.83
C GLY A 169 -7.25 17.88 -5.33
N VAL A 170 -6.19 18.13 -6.09
CA VAL A 170 -6.14 17.81 -7.54
C VAL A 170 -6.29 16.30 -7.77
N ALA A 171 -5.65 15.46 -6.95
CA ALA A 171 -5.78 14.03 -7.08
C ALA A 171 -7.21 13.51 -6.81
N ILE A 172 -7.91 14.08 -5.83
CA ILE A 172 -9.31 13.79 -5.54
C ILE A 172 -10.19 14.25 -6.72
N LEU A 173 -9.98 15.46 -7.23
CA LEU A 173 -10.74 15.97 -8.39
C LEU A 173 -10.50 15.12 -9.64
N ASP A 174 -9.26 14.68 -9.90
CA ASP A 174 -8.93 13.78 -11.00
C ASP A 174 -9.62 12.42 -10.84
N SER A 175 -9.64 11.87 -9.62
CA SER A 175 -10.35 10.62 -9.32
C SER A 175 -11.86 10.73 -9.58
N LEU A 176 -12.49 11.83 -9.17
CA LEU A 176 -13.89 12.13 -9.44
C LEU A 176 -14.16 12.32 -10.95
N TYR A 177 -13.28 13.06 -11.63
CA TYR A 177 -13.38 13.30 -13.07
C TYR A 177 -13.30 11.99 -13.86
N ARG A 178 -12.32 11.14 -13.56
CA ARG A 178 -12.18 9.81 -14.20
C ARG A 178 -13.40 8.94 -13.95
N ARG A 179 -13.95 8.97 -12.73
CA ARG A 179 -15.19 8.26 -12.41
C ARG A 179 -16.37 8.75 -13.24
N ALA A 180 -16.55 10.06 -13.34
CA ALA A 180 -17.68 10.66 -14.06
C ALA A 180 -17.63 10.37 -15.57
N LEU A 181 -16.44 10.30 -16.16
CA LEU A 181 -16.25 10.11 -17.60
C LEU A 181 -15.87 8.67 -18.00
N GLY A 182 -15.71 7.76 -17.04
CA GLY A 182 -15.24 6.40 -17.32
C GLY A 182 -13.80 6.34 -17.88
N ALA A 183 -12.97 7.37 -17.60
CA ALA A 183 -11.64 7.46 -18.14
C ALA A 183 -10.68 6.44 -17.49
N PRO A 184 -9.77 5.79 -18.26
CA PRO A 184 -8.80 4.84 -17.72
C PRO A 184 -7.78 5.52 -16.81
N ALA A 185 -7.10 4.74 -15.97
CA ALA A 185 -5.93 5.20 -15.23
C ALA A 185 -4.85 5.72 -16.20
N GLY A 186 -4.14 6.77 -15.80
CA GLY A 186 -3.07 7.35 -16.60
C GLY A 186 -1.86 6.42 -16.77
N PHE A 187 -0.87 6.87 -17.53
CA PHE A 187 0.36 6.13 -17.80
C PHE A 187 1.13 5.83 -16.49
N PHE A 188 1.58 4.60 -16.30
CA PHE A 188 2.14 4.14 -15.01
C PHE A 188 3.36 4.94 -14.53
N LEU A 189 4.15 5.54 -15.42
CA LEU A 189 5.27 6.41 -15.06
C LEU A 189 4.82 7.72 -14.39
N THR A 190 3.55 8.09 -14.48
CA THR A 190 2.97 9.27 -13.82
C THR A 190 2.24 8.93 -12.53
N TRP A 191 2.04 7.66 -12.21
CA TRP A 191 1.28 7.23 -11.02
C TRP A 191 1.84 7.74 -9.69
N PHE A 192 3.12 8.10 -9.63
CA PHE A 192 3.71 8.66 -8.42
C PHE A 192 3.26 10.10 -8.13
N LEU A 193 2.82 10.88 -9.14
CA LEU A 193 2.50 12.31 -8.99
C LEU A 193 1.44 12.58 -7.91
N PRO A 194 0.27 11.92 -7.91
CA PRO A 194 -0.71 12.11 -6.85
C PRO A 194 -0.18 11.74 -5.45
N TYR A 195 0.72 10.75 -5.38
CA TYR A 195 1.32 10.30 -4.12
C TYR A 195 2.31 11.30 -3.52
N LEU A 196 2.76 12.33 -4.27
CA LEU A 196 3.58 13.42 -3.73
C LEU A 196 2.91 14.13 -2.55
N GLY A 197 1.58 14.25 -2.57
CA GLY A 197 0.81 14.81 -1.46
C GLY A 197 1.01 14.01 -0.16
N TYR A 198 0.88 12.69 -0.22
CA TYR A 198 1.16 11.81 0.93
C TYR A 198 2.64 11.84 1.33
N PHE A 199 3.55 11.87 0.37
CA PHE A 199 4.98 11.89 0.62
C PHE A 199 5.38 13.12 1.44
N VAL A 200 4.91 14.31 1.07
CA VAL A 200 5.16 15.56 1.81
C VAL A 200 4.41 15.57 3.15
N ALA A 201 3.14 15.13 3.16
CA ALA A 201 2.34 15.05 4.38
C ALA A 201 3.01 14.19 5.45
N GLY A 202 3.65 13.09 5.04
CA GLY A 202 4.38 12.21 5.95
C GLY A 202 5.45 12.95 6.77
N ARG A 203 6.24 13.81 6.13
CA ARG A 203 7.24 14.62 6.85
C ARG A 203 6.59 15.67 7.73
N LEU A 204 5.59 16.39 7.22
CA LEU A 204 4.92 17.45 7.99
C LEU A 204 4.21 16.91 9.24
N ILE A 205 3.53 15.78 9.13
CA ILE A 205 2.87 15.15 10.29
C ILE A 205 3.92 14.62 11.26
N PHE A 206 4.96 13.97 10.76
CA PHE A 206 6.02 13.40 11.60
C PHE A 206 6.75 14.51 12.41
N ASP A 207 6.97 15.70 11.84
CA ASP A 207 7.58 16.85 12.52
C ASP A 207 6.61 17.67 13.36
N GLY A 208 5.32 17.31 13.36
CA GLY A 208 4.29 18.07 14.08
C GLY A 208 3.94 19.42 13.44
N GLN A 209 4.42 19.69 12.21
CA GLN A 209 4.11 20.92 11.45
C GLN A 209 2.70 20.89 10.85
N MET A 210 2.15 19.69 10.62
CA MET A 210 0.76 19.47 10.24
C MET A 210 0.10 18.52 11.25
N ARG A 211 -1.10 18.91 11.72
CA ARG A 211 -1.88 18.10 12.66
C ARG A 211 -3.25 17.82 12.09
N VAL A 212 -3.66 16.57 12.15
CA VAL A 212 -5.00 16.13 11.77
C VAL A 212 -5.92 16.34 12.98
N PRO A 213 -7.00 17.13 12.85
CA PRO A 213 -7.93 17.35 13.97
C PRO A 213 -8.68 16.04 14.27
N ARG A 214 -8.82 15.71 15.56
CA ARG A 214 -9.56 14.52 16.04
C ARG A 214 -9.26 13.25 15.22
N PRO A 215 -8.00 12.82 15.09
CA PRO A 215 -7.60 11.84 14.08
C PRO A 215 -8.31 10.48 14.25
N ARG A 216 -8.63 10.06 15.46
CA ARG A 216 -9.38 8.82 15.72
C ARG A 216 -10.81 8.88 15.18
N LEU A 217 -11.48 10.01 15.37
CA LEU A 217 -12.84 10.22 14.84
C LEU A 217 -12.83 10.29 13.31
N MET A 218 -11.88 11.05 12.73
CA MET A 218 -11.71 11.14 11.28
C MET A 218 -11.42 9.76 10.67
N LEU A 219 -10.55 8.96 11.30
CA LEU A 219 -10.27 7.60 10.84
C LEU A 219 -11.54 6.74 10.84
N ALA A 220 -12.26 6.71 11.96
CA ALA A 220 -13.48 5.92 12.08
C ALA A 220 -14.58 6.37 11.09
N ALA A 221 -14.80 7.68 10.97
CA ALA A 221 -15.76 8.24 10.03
C ALA A 221 -15.40 7.95 8.57
N SER A 222 -14.11 8.05 8.21
CA SER A 222 -13.65 7.74 6.85
C SER A 222 -13.76 6.26 6.52
N VAL A 223 -13.46 5.36 7.46
CA VAL A 223 -13.68 3.91 7.29
C VAL A 223 -15.17 3.61 7.08
N ALA A 224 -16.04 4.16 7.93
CA ALA A 224 -17.48 3.97 7.78
C ALA A 224 -18.01 4.52 6.45
N ALA A 225 -17.58 5.73 6.06
CA ALA A 225 -17.96 6.35 4.79
C ALA A 225 -17.48 5.54 3.59
N THR A 226 -16.26 4.97 3.66
CA THR A 226 -15.73 4.08 2.61
C THR A 226 -16.58 2.81 2.49
N ALA A 227 -16.83 2.12 3.60
CA ALA A 227 -17.61 0.88 3.60
C ALA A 227 -19.07 1.10 3.12
N LEU A 228 -19.70 2.17 3.59
CA LEU A 228 -21.05 2.56 3.16
C LEU A 228 -21.09 2.97 1.68
N GLY A 229 -20.08 3.72 1.21
CA GLY A 229 -19.98 4.15 -0.18
C GLY A 229 -19.83 2.96 -1.12
N VAL A 230 -18.95 2.00 -0.81
CA VAL A 230 -18.81 0.77 -1.59
C VAL A 230 -20.12 -0.04 -1.58
N TYR A 231 -20.75 -0.20 -0.42
CA TYR A 231 -22.03 -0.89 -0.34
C TYR A 231 -23.13 -0.21 -1.17
N ALA A 232 -23.26 1.10 -1.05
CA ALA A 232 -24.32 1.85 -1.76
C ALA A 232 -24.15 1.90 -3.28
N MET A 233 -22.90 1.86 -3.77
CA MET A 233 -22.57 1.96 -5.20
C MET A 233 -22.40 0.59 -5.87
N SER A 234 -22.30 -0.49 -5.12
CA SER A 234 -22.20 -1.86 -5.62
C SER A 234 -23.56 -2.54 -5.69
N ASN A 235 -23.62 -3.65 -6.40
CA ASN A 235 -24.79 -4.53 -6.47
C ASN A 235 -24.36 -5.98 -6.73
N SER A 236 -25.31 -6.92 -6.83
CA SER A 236 -25.06 -8.35 -7.05
C SER A 236 -24.40 -8.69 -8.41
N ARG A 237 -24.18 -7.73 -9.29
CA ARG A 237 -23.54 -7.92 -10.60
C ARG A 237 -22.21 -7.18 -10.71
N THR A 238 -22.07 -6.04 -10.02
CA THR A 238 -20.91 -5.16 -10.17
C THR A 238 -20.43 -4.66 -8.80
N LEU A 239 -19.12 -4.76 -8.56
CA LEU A 239 -18.44 -4.11 -7.46
C LEU A 239 -17.98 -2.71 -7.93
N ASP A 240 -18.47 -1.66 -7.28
CA ASP A 240 -17.93 -0.32 -7.48
C ASP A 240 -16.74 -0.10 -6.54
N THR A 241 -15.57 0.14 -7.10
CA THR A 241 -14.32 0.27 -6.37
C THR A 241 -13.88 1.71 -6.12
N TYR A 242 -14.69 2.71 -6.49
CA TYR A 242 -14.32 4.12 -6.35
C TYR A 242 -13.90 4.47 -4.91
N PHE A 243 -14.71 4.08 -3.90
CA PHE A 243 -14.38 4.38 -2.51
C PHE A 243 -13.16 3.59 -1.98
N TYR A 244 -12.68 2.60 -2.72
CA TYR A 244 -11.43 1.91 -2.44
C TYR A 244 -10.20 2.58 -3.08
N ASP A 245 -10.41 3.53 -3.99
CA ASP A 245 -9.31 4.29 -4.60
C ASP A 245 -8.59 5.14 -3.56
N TYR A 246 -7.25 5.19 -3.64
CA TYR A 246 -6.41 5.94 -2.70
C TYR A 246 -6.60 7.45 -2.77
N PHE A 247 -7.28 7.94 -3.79
CA PHE A 247 -7.63 9.35 -4.00
C PHE A 247 -9.13 9.59 -4.06
N SER A 248 -9.95 8.62 -3.60
CA SER A 248 -11.38 8.82 -3.38
C SER A 248 -11.64 9.93 -2.35
N LEU A 249 -12.91 10.32 -2.19
CA LEU A 249 -13.28 11.33 -1.20
C LEU A 249 -12.95 10.97 0.26
N THR A 250 -12.73 9.70 0.57
CA THR A 250 -12.61 9.23 1.96
C THR A 250 -11.20 8.79 2.33
N VAL A 251 -10.49 8.10 1.43
CA VAL A 251 -9.20 7.46 1.75
C VAL A 251 -8.07 8.45 2.05
N PRO A 252 -7.96 9.65 1.43
CA PRO A 252 -6.95 10.62 1.85
C PRO A 252 -7.09 11.04 3.31
N PHE A 253 -8.28 11.35 3.77
CA PHE A 253 -8.54 11.74 5.17
C PHE A 253 -8.28 10.57 6.12
N MET A 254 -8.72 9.36 5.76
CA MET A 254 -8.43 8.12 6.46
C MET A 254 -6.92 7.92 6.65
N SER A 255 -6.15 8.11 5.59
CA SER A 255 -4.71 7.83 5.55
C SER A 255 -3.91 8.82 6.39
N LEU A 256 -4.22 10.11 6.29
CA LEU A 256 -3.60 11.15 7.12
C LEU A 256 -3.91 10.92 8.60
N ALA A 257 -5.16 10.58 8.93
CA ALA A 257 -5.60 10.28 10.28
C ALA A 257 -4.93 9.01 10.85
N ALA A 258 -4.87 7.94 10.07
CA ALA A 258 -4.19 6.70 10.45
C ALA A 258 -2.70 6.95 10.75
N PHE A 259 -1.99 7.64 9.85
CA PHE A 259 -0.59 7.97 10.05
C PHE A 259 -0.37 8.81 11.31
N GLN A 260 -1.18 9.86 11.52
CA GLN A 260 -1.14 10.69 12.74
C GLN A 260 -1.35 9.83 14.00
N CYS A 261 -2.35 8.95 14.02
CA CYS A 261 -2.60 8.06 15.16
C CYS A 261 -1.40 7.17 15.47
N ILE A 262 -0.78 6.60 14.42
CA ILE A 262 0.37 5.69 14.56
C ILE A 262 1.59 6.44 15.11
N VAL A 263 2.00 7.55 14.48
CA VAL A 263 3.21 8.27 14.89
C VAL A 263 3.06 9.01 16.21
N SER A 264 1.83 9.24 16.66
CA SER A 264 1.55 9.84 17.98
C SER A 264 1.41 8.81 19.10
N SER A 265 1.41 7.51 18.80
CA SER A 265 1.20 6.47 19.81
C SER A 265 2.50 6.10 20.54
N PRO A 266 2.55 6.19 21.89
CA PRO A 266 3.74 5.82 22.66
C PRO A 266 3.94 4.29 22.81
N ARG A 267 2.91 3.48 22.47
CA ARG A 267 2.93 2.02 22.69
C ARG A 267 3.46 1.22 21.50
N LEU A 268 3.44 1.77 20.31
CA LEU A 268 3.74 1.09 19.05
C LEU A 268 5.24 0.87 18.76
N PRO A 269 6.22 1.60 19.33
CA PRO A 269 7.63 1.35 19.06
C PRO A 269 8.10 -0.10 19.30
N ARG A 270 7.35 -0.86 20.12
CA ARG A 270 7.63 -2.30 20.37
C ARG A 270 7.54 -3.15 19.11
N LEU A 271 6.82 -2.71 18.09
CA LEU A 271 6.65 -3.40 16.80
C LEU A 271 7.81 -3.10 15.82
N ALA A 272 8.71 -2.18 16.16
CA ALA A 272 9.78 -1.74 15.26
C ALA A 272 10.77 -2.89 14.93
N SER A 273 10.99 -3.83 15.84
CA SER A 273 11.87 -4.98 15.62
C SER A 273 11.46 -5.86 14.44
N LEU A 274 10.18 -5.85 14.06
CA LEU A 274 9.63 -6.64 12.96
C LEU A 274 9.66 -5.90 11.61
N ALA A 275 9.98 -4.61 11.60
CA ALA A 275 10.00 -3.78 10.38
C ALA A 275 10.92 -4.33 9.27
N PRO A 276 12.08 -4.96 9.55
CA PRO A 276 12.92 -5.52 8.50
C PRO A 276 12.22 -6.60 7.65
N LEU A 277 11.18 -7.26 8.15
CA LEU A 277 10.46 -8.32 7.44
C LEU A 277 9.35 -7.78 6.51
N THR A 278 8.92 -6.54 6.71
CA THR A 278 7.71 -5.99 6.06
C THR A 278 7.79 -5.94 4.55
N PHE A 279 8.98 -5.67 4.00
CA PHE A 279 9.18 -5.64 2.55
C PHE A 279 9.04 -7.04 1.94
N GLY A 280 9.61 -8.06 2.56
CA GLY A 280 9.43 -9.44 2.12
C GLY A 280 7.97 -9.93 2.29
N VAL A 281 7.29 -9.55 3.39
CA VAL A 281 5.85 -9.83 3.55
C VAL A 281 5.06 -9.23 2.38
N TYR A 282 5.31 -7.96 2.05
CA TYR A 282 4.67 -7.30 0.93
C TYR A 282 4.90 -8.05 -0.40
N LEU A 283 6.09 -8.57 -0.64
CA LEU A 283 6.44 -9.26 -1.88
C LEU A 283 5.88 -10.68 -1.97
N ILE A 284 5.78 -11.39 -0.84
CA ILE A 284 5.50 -12.84 -0.80
C ILE A 284 4.02 -13.15 -0.56
N HIS A 285 3.28 -12.28 0.15
CA HIS A 285 1.90 -12.60 0.56
C HIS A 285 0.94 -13.02 -0.56
N PRO A 286 1.04 -12.50 -1.82
CA PRO A 286 0.13 -12.92 -2.87
C PRO A 286 0.29 -14.39 -3.25
N LEU A 287 1.49 -14.94 -3.12
CA LEU A 287 1.73 -16.36 -3.35
C LEU A 287 0.88 -17.22 -2.40
N PHE A 288 0.89 -16.89 -1.11
CA PHE A 288 0.10 -17.62 -0.11
C PHE A 288 -1.39 -17.38 -0.26
N LEU A 289 -1.82 -16.20 -0.71
CA LEU A 289 -3.22 -15.93 -1.02
C LEU A 289 -3.71 -16.75 -2.21
N ASP A 290 -2.90 -16.90 -3.27
CA ASP A 290 -3.25 -17.74 -4.41
C ASP A 290 -3.36 -19.22 -4.02
N VAL A 291 -2.42 -19.71 -3.20
CA VAL A 291 -2.49 -21.07 -2.68
C VAL A 291 -3.73 -21.27 -1.82
N ALA A 292 -4.03 -20.33 -0.91
CA ALA A 292 -5.22 -20.38 -0.06
C ALA A 292 -6.53 -20.38 -0.87
N ARG A 293 -6.59 -19.54 -1.92
CA ARG A 293 -7.73 -19.49 -2.84
C ARG A 293 -7.95 -20.81 -3.55
N ARG A 294 -6.88 -21.43 -4.08
CA ARG A 294 -6.94 -22.73 -4.76
C ARG A 294 -7.30 -23.87 -3.82
N ALA A 295 -6.83 -23.80 -2.57
CA ALA A 295 -7.21 -24.75 -1.53
C ALA A 295 -8.66 -24.56 -1.02
N GLY A 296 -9.40 -23.59 -1.54
CA GLY A 296 -10.77 -23.33 -1.11
C GLY A 296 -10.88 -22.79 0.31
N ALA A 297 -9.81 -22.17 0.85
CA ALA A 297 -9.77 -21.67 2.23
C ALA A 297 -10.83 -20.60 2.50
N ILE A 298 -11.26 -19.87 1.46
CA ILE A 298 -12.37 -18.91 1.51
C ILE A 298 -13.23 -19.10 0.25
N THR A 299 -14.46 -19.56 0.45
CA THR A 299 -15.48 -19.73 -0.59
C THR A 299 -16.62 -18.73 -0.36
N GLY A 300 -16.41 -17.48 -0.73
CA GLY A 300 -17.30 -16.31 -0.71
C GLY A 300 -18.68 -16.39 -0.03
N ALA A 301 -19.50 -17.36 -0.37
CA ALA A 301 -20.88 -17.47 0.11
C ALA A 301 -21.05 -18.18 1.47
N ARG A 302 -20.04 -18.91 1.94
CA ARG A 302 -20.10 -19.73 3.16
C ARG A 302 -19.07 -19.34 4.23
N SER A 303 -18.32 -18.26 4.01
CA SER A 303 -17.30 -17.83 4.96
C SER A 303 -17.90 -16.99 6.07
N ASP A 304 -17.52 -17.28 7.31
CA ASP A 304 -17.84 -16.44 8.46
C ASP A 304 -17.04 -15.14 8.45
N ALA A 305 -17.52 -14.12 9.17
CA ALA A 305 -16.83 -12.83 9.29
C ALA A 305 -15.36 -12.96 9.76
N TRP A 306 -15.03 -14.00 10.54
CA TRP A 306 -13.70 -14.26 11.07
C TRP A 306 -12.74 -14.91 10.06
N ALA A 307 -13.24 -15.44 8.95
CA ALA A 307 -12.40 -16.11 7.96
C ALA A 307 -11.35 -15.17 7.38
N VAL A 308 -11.70 -13.90 7.10
CA VAL A 308 -10.78 -12.89 6.57
C VAL A 308 -9.62 -12.59 7.53
N PRO A 309 -9.84 -12.21 8.80
CA PRO A 309 -8.72 -11.92 9.71
C PRO A 309 -7.89 -13.16 10.04
N LEU A 310 -8.47 -14.34 10.11
CA LEU A 310 -7.73 -15.59 10.31
C LEU A 310 -6.84 -15.91 9.12
N LEU A 311 -7.35 -15.80 7.89
CA LEU A 311 -6.54 -15.97 6.68
C LEU A 311 -5.43 -14.92 6.63
N ALA A 312 -5.76 -13.66 6.88
CA ALA A 312 -4.77 -12.58 6.88
C ALA A 312 -3.65 -12.82 7.89
N ALA A 313 -3.99 -13.29 9.10
CA ALA A 313 -3.01 -13.64 10.13
C ALA A 313 -2.11 -14.82 9.68
N ALA A 314 -2.68 -15.87 9.12
CA ALA A 314 -1.94 -17.03 8.62
C ALA A 314 -1.00 -16.65 7.46
N VAL A 315 -1.52 -15.92 6.47
CA VAL A 315 -0.74 -15.45 5.31
C VAL A 315 0.36 -14.50 5.75
N PHE A 316 0.07 -13.59 6.68
CA PHE A 316 1.08 -12.68 7.22
C PHE A 316 2.20 -13.44 7.95
N ALA A 317 1.85 -14.40 8.80
CA ALA A 317 2.83 -15.22 9.54
C ALA A 317 3.71 -16.04 8.59
N LEU A 318 3.11 -16.72 7.60
CA LEU A 318 3.85 -17.49 6.59
C LEU A 318 4.77 -16.60 5.75
N SER A 319 4.28 -15.42 5.33
CA SER A 319 5.08 -14.46 4.55
C SER A 319 6.23 -13.89 5.38
N ALA A 320 6.01 -13.61 6.68
CA ALA A 320 7.03 -13.13 7.58
C ALA A 320 8.10 -14.20 7.85
N ALA A 321 7.70 -15.46 8.06
CA ALA A 321 8.61 -16.59 8.23
C ALA A 321 9.44 -16.82 6.96
N SER A 322 8.82 -16.76 5.77
CA SER A 322 9.52 -16.87 4.48
C SER A 322 10.51 -15.70 4.29
N SER A 323 10.09 -14.46 4.59
CA SER A 323 10.96 -13.29 4.53
C SER A 323 12.17 -13.45 5.47
N TRP A 324 11.93 -13.90 6.69
CA TRP A 324 12.99 -14.13 7.67
C TRP A 324 13.98 -15.20 7.18
N LEU A 325 13.49 -16.32 6.60
CA LEU A 325 14.32 -17.40 6.06
C LEU A 325 15.17 -16.89 4.88
N LEU A 326 14.56 -16.19 3.91
CA LEU A 326 15.26 -15.65 2.76
C LEU A 326 16.34 -14.62 3.14
N ARG A 327 16.13 -13.88 4.22
CA ARG A 327 17.10 -12.92 4.73
C ARG A 327 18.36 -13.56 5.37
N ARG A 328 18.29 -14.82 5.75
CA ARG A 328 19.44 -15.55 6.32
C ARG A 328 20.50 -15.90 5.27
N HIS A 329 20.09 -16.07 4.01
CA HIS A 329 21.02 -16.45 2.95
C HIS A 329 21.52 -15.22 2.18
N PRO A 330 22.86 -15.09 1.95
CA PRO A 330 23.45 -13.91 1.28
C PRO A 330 22.89 -13.59 -0.11
N ALA A 331 22.56 -14.62 -0.90
CA ALA A 331 22.03 -14.45 -2.26
C ALA A 331 20.60 -13.92 -2.27
N THR A 332 19.75 -14.37 -1.33
CA THR A 332 18.31 -14.03 -1.31
C THR A 332 17.95 -12.85 -0.42
N ARG A 333 18.82 -12.49 0.56
CA ARG A 333 18.55 -11.34 1.46
C ARG A 333 18.39 -9.99 0.74
N ARG A 334 18.89 -9.88 -0.49
CA ARG A 334 18.76 -8.68 -1.32
C ARG A 334 17.43 -8.62 -2.07
N LEU A 335 16.66 -9.70 -2.05
CA LEU A 335 15.39 -9.82 -2.77
C LEU A 335 14.17 -9.55 -1.87
N VAL A 336 14.39 -9.42 -0.53
CA VAL A 336 13.34 -9.25 0.49
C VAL A 336 13.72 -8.25 1.58
#